data_c1e2b9089cb6939b1571809a8bba7e91
#
_entry.id   c1e2b9089cb6939b1571809a8bba7e91
#
_cell.length_a   1.000
_cell.length_b   1.000
_cell.length_c   1.000
_cell.angle_alpha   90.00
_cell.angle_beta   90.00
_cell.angle_gamma   90.00
#
_symmetry.space_group_name_H-M   'P 1'
#
loop_
_entity.id
_entity.type
_entity.pdbx_description
1 polymer ?
#
loop_
_entity_poly.entity_id
_entity_poly.type
_entity_poly.pdbx_seq_one_letter_code
_entity_poly.pdbx_strand_id
1 'polypeptide(L)'
;MFKLGFKAWLEEDGRFVLSEGRADLLRAIKGQGSLRAAAAALGISYRHAWGMLRKMRLALGRPPVRSVRGGRARGLTELTAEGEQILLAYESGLRRLGRSGGPWLTVDAVIEKDGKILLVRRRNPPFEGMHALPGGFVEAGETVEDAVVREIREETGLKTTISGLLGVYSDPGRDPRGHTVSVVFELRSKSGSPRGGDDASEAAFFPLNGLPPLAFDHERVVRDHLRKRNMARG
;
A
#
# COMPACT_ATOMS: atom_id res chain seq x y z
N MET A 1 11.51 -18.62 -2.35
CA MET A 1 10.88 -17.40 -1.83
C MET A 1 9.38 -17.52 -1.99
N PHE A 2 8.59 -17.58 -0.93
CA PHE A 2 7.14 -17.68 -0.98
C PHE A 2 6.54 -16.28 -1.08
N LYS A 3 5.59 -16.06 -2.02
CA LYS A 3 4.81 -14.83 -2.12
C LYS A 3 3.37 -15.14 -1.73
N LEU A 4 2.84 -14.44 -0.74
CA LEU A 4 1.41 -14.44 -0.49
C LEU A 4 0.73 -13.65 -1.60
N GLY A 5 -0.19 -14.28 -2.31
CA GLY A 5 -1.02 -13.66 -3.34
C GLY A 5 -2.47 -13.92 -3.04
N PHE A 6 -3.34 -12.96 -3.30
CA PHE A 6 -4.78 -13.19 -3.27
C PHE A 6 -5.43 -12.71 -4.57
N LYS A 7 -6.56 -13.31 -4.90
CA LYS A 7 -7.39 -12.91 -6.04
C LYS A 7 -8.70 -12.35 -5.48
N ALA A 8 -9.05 -11.15 -5.90
CA ALA A 8 -10.36 -10.58 -5.64
C ALA A 8 -11.26 -10.73 -6.86
N TRP A 9 -12.53 -11.01 -6.63
CA TRP A 9 -13.56 -11.04 -7.66
C TRP A 9 -14.88 -10.48 -7.11
N LEU A 10 -15.72 -10.03 -8.03
CA LEU A 10 -17.09 -9.59 -7.74
C LEU A 10 -18.06 -10.66 -8.24
N GLU A 11 -19.03 -10.99 -7.41
CA GLU A 11 -20.14 -11.88 -7.73
C GLU A 11 -21.46 -11.12 -7.60
N GLU A 12 -22.44 -11.47 -8.41
CA GLU A 12 -23.84 -11.08 -8.29
C GLU A 12 -24.68 -12.36 -8.23
N ASP A 13 -25.41 -12.57 -7.17
CA ASP A 13 -26.25 -13.77 -6.92
C ASP A 13 -25.47 -15.09 -7.09
N GLY A 14 -24.25 -15.17 -6.58
CA GLY A 14 -23.39 -16.33 -6.69
C GLY A 14 -22.77 -16.55 -8.07
N ARG A 15 -22.96 -15.61 -9.01
CA ARG A 15 -22.37 -15.67 -10.35
C ARG A 15 -21.14 -14.78 -10.46
N PHE A 16 -20.04 -15.35 -10.93
CA PHE A 16 -18.79 -14.63 -11.14
C PHE A 16 -18.93 -13.57 -12.25
N VAL A 17 -18.82 -12.29 -11.86
CA VAL A 17 -18.99 -11.14 -12.76
C VAL A 17 -17.63 -10.56 -13.18
N LEU A 18 -16.83 -10.10 -12.21
CA LEU A 18 -15.63 -9.29 -12.45
C LEU A 18 -14.43 -9.85 -11.71
N SER A 19 -13.28 -9.87 -12.38
CA SER A 19 -11.94 -10.09 -11.81
C SER A 19 -11.03 -8.95 -12.21
N GLU A 20 -9.81 -8.93 -11.71
CA GLU A 20 -8.79 -7.91 -12.04
C GLU A 20 -8.69 -7.68 -13.57
N GLY A 21 -8.44 -8.73 -14.36
CA GLY A 21 -8.31 -8.59 -15.81
C GLY A 21 -9.59 -8.10 -16.51
N ARG A 22 -10.79 -8.43 -16.00
CA ARG A 22 -12.04 -7.87 -16.54
C ARG A 22 -12.25 -6.41 -16.11
N ALA A 23 -11.82 -6.04 -14.91
CA ALA A 23 -11.83 -4.66 -14.42
C ALA A 23 -10.86 -3.80 -15.25
N ASP A 24 -9.66 -4.30 -15.53
CA ASP A 24 -8.70 -3.64 -16.41
C ASP A 24 -9.26 -3.39 -17.80
N LEU A 25 -10.00 -4.36 -18.37
CA LEU A 25 -10.67 -4.18 -19.65
C LEU A 25 -11.72 -3.06 -19.60
N LEU A 26 -12.55 -3.00 -18.54
CA LEU A 26 -13.54 -1.91 -18.40
C LEU A 26 -12.86 -0.54 -18.22
N ARG A 27 -11.79 -0.45 -17.42
CA ARG A 27 -10.98 0.78 -17.29
C ARG A 27 -10.40 1.23 -18.62
N ALA A 28 -9.81 0.30 -19.34
CA ALA A 28 -9.21 0.57 -20.64
C ALA A 28 -10.27 1.03 -21.66
N ILE A 29 -11.46 0.42 -21.68
CA ILE A 29 -12.58 0.89 -22.53
C ILE A 29 -13.01 2.30 -22.15
N LYS A 30 -13.14 2.59 -20.85
CA LYS A 30 -13.51 3.92 -20.35
C LYS A 30 -12.49 4.99 -20.77
N GLY A 31 -11.21 4.68 -20.71
CA GLY A 31 -10.14 5.61 -21.08
C GLY A 31 -9.91 5.75 -22.59
N GLN A 32 -10.04 4.66 -23.34
CA GLN A 32 -9.73 4.61 -24.78
C GLN A 32 -10.96 4.84 -25.68
N GLY A 33 -12.17 4.72 -25.15
CA GLY A 33 -13.41 4.85 -25.92
C GLY A 33 -13.62 3.78 -27.00
N SER A 34 -12.79 2.71 -27.03
CA SER A 34 -12.84 1.69 -28.07
C SER A 34 -12.38 0.33 -27.53
N LEU A 35 -13.15 -0.72 -27.78
CA LEU A 35 -12.77 -2.10 -27.41
C LEU A 35 -11.48 -2.56 -28.11
N ARG A 36 -11.25 -2.12 -29.35
CA ARG A 36 -10.03 -2.46 -30.08
C ARG A 36 -8.80 -1.80 -29.45
N ALA A 37 -8.89 -0.51 -29.15
CA ALA A 37 -7.81 0.23 -28.50
C ALA A 37 -7.55 -0.30 -27.09
N ALA A 38 -8.60 -0.58 -26.30
CA ALA A 38 -8.48 -1.19 -24.98
C ALA A 38 -7.80 -2.56 -25.01
N ALA A 39 -8.17 -3.44 -25.95
CA ALA A 39 -7.52 -4.73 -26.11
C ALA A 39 -6.03 -4.59 -26.47
N ALA A 40 -5.69 -3.67 -27.38
CA ALA A 40 -4.31 -3.40 -27.76
C ALA A 40 -3.49 -2.86 -26.57
N ALA A 41 -4.04 -1.92 -25.79
CA ALA A 41 -3.39 -1.36 -24.62
C ALA A 41 -3.10 -2.41 -23.52
N LEU A 42 -3.95 -3.44 -23.42
CA LEU A 42 -3.78 -4.55 -22.48
C LEU A 42 -2.98 -5.74 -23.04
N GLY A 43 -2.51 -5.67 -24.30
CA GLY A 43 -1.77 -6.77 -24.94
C GLY A 43 -2.61 -8.04 -25.16
N ILE A 44 -3.96 -7.93 -25.25
CA ILE A 44 -4.85 -9.05 -25.48
C ILE A 44 -5.52 -8.98 -26.88
N SER A 45 -5.91 -10.13 -27.41
CA SER A 45 -6.62 -10.15 -28.68
C SER A 45 -8.03 -9.55 -28.56
N TYR A 46 -8.51 -8.92 -29.63
CA TYR A 46 -9.88 -8.40 -29.71
C TYR A 46 -10.92 -9.51 -29.40
N ARG A 47 -10.69 -10.73 -29.89
CA ARG A 47 -11.56 -11.88 -29.64
C ARG A 47 -11.61 -12.23 -28.16
N HIS A 48 -10.46 -12.16 -27.47
CA HIS A 48 -10.39 -12.41 -26.03
C HIS A 48 -11.15 -11.33 -25.24
N ALA A 49 -10.90 -10.04 -25.53
CA ALA A 49 -11.61 -8.93 -24.92
C ALA A 49 -13.14 -9.05 -25.11
N TRP A 50 -13.58 -9.38 -26.32
CA TRP A 50 -15.00 -9.60 -26.62
C TRP A 50 -15.59 -10.78 -25.82
N GLY A 51 -14.82 -11.86 -25.69
CA GLY A 51 -15.19 -13.01 -24.86
C GLY A 51 -15.38 -12.67 -23.38
N MET A 52 -14.53 -11.77 -22.84
CA MET A 52 -14.66 -11.26 -21.47
C MET A 52 -15.96 -10.46 -21.28
N LEU A 53 -16.28 -9.54 -22.20
CA LEU A 53 -17.53 -8.76 -22.17
C LEU A 53 -18.77 -9.66 -22.27
N ARG A 54 -18.72 -10.68 -23.15
CA ARG A 54 -19.81 -11.67 -23.28
C ARG A 54 -20.05 -12.43 -21.98
N LYS A 55 -18.98 -12.87 -21.31
CA LYS A 55 -19.10 -13.58 -20.02
C LYS A 55 -19.68 -12.68 -18.93
N MET A 56 -19.28 -11.40 -18.86
CA MET A 56 -19.87 -10.43 -17.95
C MET A 56 -21.36 -10.22 -18.24
N ARG A 57 -21.73 -10.02 -19.51
CA ARG A 57 -23.14 -9.89 -19.92
C ARG A 57 -23.97 -11.09 -19.51
N LEU A 58 -23.46 -12.31 -19.68
CA LEU A 58 -24.18 -13.54 -19.30
C LEU A 58 -24.37 -13.63 -17.78
N ALA A 59 -23.39 -13.23 -16.99
CA ALA A 59 -23.49 -13.24 -15.53
C ALA A 59 -24.48 -12.19 -15.02
N LEU A 60 -24.44 -10.99 -15.58
CA LEU A 60 -25.27 -9.84 -15.16
C LEU A 60 -26.70 -9.87 -15.75
N GLY A 61 -26.97 -10.64 -16.82
CA GLY A 61 -28.21 -10.53 -17.60
C GLY A 61 -28.33 -9.25 -18.44
N ARG A 62 -27.38 -8.32 -18.34
CA ARG A 62 -27.38 -7.01 -18.99
C ARG A 62 -25.97 -6.64 -19.48
N PRO A 63 -25.82 -5.83 -20.56
CA PRO A 63 -24.55 -5.55 -21.17
C PRO A 63 -23.73 -4.53 -20.32
N PRO A 64 -22.44 -4.77 -19.99
CA PRO A 64 -21.60 -3.81 -19.28
C PRO A 64 -21.09 -2.68 -20.17
N VAL A 65 -21.18 -2.85 -21.49
CA VAL A 65 -20.76 -1.86 -22.49
C VAL A 65 -21.79 -1.72 -23.59
N ARG A 66 -21.81 -0.57 -24.23
CA ARG A 66 -22.62 -0.29 -25.44
C ARG A 66 -21.75 0.21 -26.58
N SER A 67 -22.12 -0.11 -27.80
CA SER A 67 -21.55 0.50 -29.00
C SER A 67 -22.27 1.79 -29.31
N VAL A 68 -21.52 2.88 -29.55
CA VAL A 68 -22.06 4.15 -30.01
C VAL A 68 -22.08 4.13 -31.54
N ARG A 69 -23.28 4.22 -32.15
CA ARG A 69 -23.48 4.31 -33.59
C ARG A 69 -23.71 5.77 -33.95
N GLY A 70 -22.97 6.32 -34.94
CA GLY A 70 -23.25 7.63 -35.55
C GLY A 70 -22.01 8.39 -36.00
N GLY A 71 -22.02 8.92 -37.22
CA GLY A 71 -21.07 9.86 -37.78
C GLY A 71 -19.61 9.41 -37.90
N ARG A 72 -18.68 10.33 -37.64
CA ARG A 72 -17.22 10.09 -37.59
C ARG A 72 -16.78 9.13 -36.45
N ALA A 73 -17.68 8.74 -35.53
CA ALA A 73 -17.42 7.96 -34.33
C ALA A 73 -17.65 6.44 -34.55
N ARG A 74 -17.31 5.89 -35.72
CA ARG A 74 -17.41 4.44 -35.96
C ARG A 74 -16.49 3.66 -35.02
N GLY A 75 -17.08 2.75 -34.22
CA GLY A 75 -16.34 1.83 -33.36
C GLY A 75 -16.09 2.33 -31.94
N LEU A 76 -16.75 3.39 -31.49
CA LEU A 76 -16.73 3.78 -30.07
C LEU A 76 -17.47 2.75 -29.22
N THR A 77 -16.92 2.49 -28.07
CA THR A 77 -17.46 1.59 -27.05
C THR A 77 -17.39 2.32 -25.72
N GLU A 78 -18.52 2.42 -25.02
CA GLU A 78 -18.66 3.06 -23.73
C GLU A 78 -19.18 2.11 -22.70
N LEU A 79 -18.90 2.35 -21.42
CA LEU A 79 -19.54 1.63 -20.33
C LEU A 79 -21.02 1.99 -20.28
N THR A 80 -21.85 1.04 -19.92
CA THR A 80 -23.24 1.30 -19.50
C THR A 80 -23.28 1.72 -18.03
N ALA A 81 -24.43 2.10 -17.51
CA ALA A 81 -24.61 2.36 -16.09
C ALA A 81 -24.20 1.14 -15.24
N GLU A 82 -24.56 -0.06 -15.69
CA GLU A 82 -24.14 -1.34 -15.08
C GLU A 82 -22.63 -1.52 -15.12
N GLY A 83 -21.99 -1.22 -16.27
CA GLY A 83 -20.53 -1.31 -16.40
C GLY A 83 -19.81 -0.39 -15.43
N GLU A 84 -20.32 0.83 -15.25
CA GLU A 84 -19.79 1.78 -14.25
C GLU A 84 -20.01 1.28 -12.81
N GLN A 85 -21.20 0.78 -12.51
CA GLN A 85 -21.53 0.28 -11.17
C GLN A 85 -20.68 -0.91 -10.75
N ILE A 86 -20.50 -1.92 -11.61
CA ILE A 86 -19.68 -3.09 -11.28
C ILE A 86 -18.21 -2.73 -11.14
N LEU A 87 -17.70 -1.81 -11.97
CA LEU A 87 -16.33 -1.33 -11.85
C LEU A 87 -16.13 -0.58 -10.54
N LEU A 88 -17.05 0.32 -10.19
CA LEU A 88 -17.03 1.06 -8.92
C LEU A 88 -17.13 0.13 -7.71
N ALA A 89 -18.03 -0.87 -7.76
CA ALA A 89 -18.17 -1.85 -6.68
C ALA A 89 -16.88 -2.65 -6.47
N TYR A 90 -16.25 -3.11 -7.55
CA TYR A 90 -14.98 -3.83 -7.51
C TYR A 90 -13.86 -2.96 -6.93
N GLU A 91 -13.72 -1.73 -7.41
CA GLU A 91 -12.71 -0.78 -6.93
C GLU A 91 -12.93 -0.39 -5.47
N SER A 92 -14.19 -0.21 -5.07
CA SER A 92 -14.53 0.08 -3.67
C SER A 92 -14.25 -1.13 -2.76
N GLY A 93 -14.51 -2.35 -3.24
CA GLY A 93 -14.14 -3.58 -2.55
C GLY A 93 -12.62 -3.70 -2.38
N LEU A 94 -11.86 -3.45 -3.45
CA LEU A 94 -10.38 -3.45 -3.38
C LEU A 94 -9.85 -2.36 -2.44
N ARG A 95 -10.48 -1.18 -2.39
CA ARG A 95 -10.13 -0.12 -1.41
C ARG A 95 -10.29 -0.64 0.02
N ARG A 96 -11.41 -1.28 0.33
CA ARG A 96 -11.67 -1.88 1.65
C ARG A 96 -10.67 -2.99 2.00
N LEU A 97 -10.14 -3.68 1.00
CA LEU A 97 -9.12 -4.71 1.15
C LEU A 97 -7.68 -4.16 1.11
N GLY A 98 -7.50 -2.83 1.11
CA GLY A 98 -6.17 -2.20 1.04
C GLY A 98 -5.46 -2.34 -0.31
N ARG A 99 -6.15 -2.77 -1.38
CA ARG A 99 -5.54 -2.97 -2.73
C ARG A 99 -5.71 -1.80 -3.70
N SER A 100 -6.46 -0.78 -3.35
CA SER A 100 -6.65 0.36 -4.25
C SER A 100 -5.78 1.52 -3.85
N GLY A 101 -5.07 2.05 -4.78
CA GLY A 101 -4.26 3.23 -4.91
C GLY A 101 -4.48 4.48 -4.04
N GLY A 102 -4.99 4.33 -2.84
CA GLY A 102 -4.91 5.35 -1.81
C GLY A 102 -3.60 5.22 -1.03
N PRO A 103 -3.12 6.26 -0.37
CA PRO A 103 -1.94 6.15 0.45
C PRO A 103 -2.17 5.10 1.55
N TRP A 104 -1.24 4.16 1.65
CA TRP A 104 -1.24 3.20 2.75
C TRP A 104 -0.79 3.87 4.04
N LEU A 105 -1.50 3.57 5.12
CA LEU A 105 -1.14 4.08 6.44
C LEU A 105 -0.11 3.16 7.08
N THR A 106 1.01 3.75 7.48
CA THR A 106 2.10 3.08 8.20
C THR A 106 2.43 3.84 9.47
N VAL A 107 3.13 3.19 10.37
CA VAL A 107 3.72 3.79 11.56
C VAL A 107 5.20 3.47 11.62
N ASP A 108 6.01 4.41 12.11
CA ASP A 108 7.41 4.19 12.42
C ASP A 108 7.71 4.77 13.81
N ALA A 109 8.74 4.23 14.47
CA ALA A 109 9.13 4.67 15.79
C ALA A 109 10.57 5.16 15.86
N VAL A 110 10.77 6.29 16.51
CA VAL A 110 12.07 6.73 16.97
C VAL A 110 12.22 6.37 18.45
N ILE A 111 13.19 5.50 18.74
CA ILE A 111 13.54 5.07 20.10
C ILE A 111 15.00 5.46 20.35
N GLU A 112 15.19 6.53 21.10
CA GLU A 112 16.53 6.98 21.51
C GLU A 112 16.82 6.52 22.94
N LYS A 113 18.03 5.97 23.15
CA LYS A 113 18.56 5.60 24.46
C LYS A 113 20.07 5.82 24.49
N ASP A 114 20.55 6.55 25.51
CA ASP A 114 21.97 6.80 25.77
C ASP A 114 22.74 7.34 24.54
N GLY A 115 22.13 8.28 23.79
CA GLY A 115 22.71 8.87 22.58
C GLY A 115 22.76 7.94 21.37
N LYS A 116 22.02 6.85 21.42
CA LYS A 116 21.88 5.87 20.33
C LYS A 116 20.44 5.75 19.91
N ILE A 117 20.20 5.41 18.64
CA ILE A 117 18.87 5.20 18.08
C ILE A 117 18.68 3.73 17.72
N LEU A 118 17.50 3.19 17.97
CA LEU A 118 17.15 1.82 17.60
C LEU A 118 16.88 1.75 16.09
N LEU A 119 17.57 0.84 15.43
CA LEU A 119 17.32 0.50 14.03
C LEU A 119 17.12 -1.00 13.89
N VAL A 120 16.38 -1.38 12.88
CA VAL A 120 16.20 -2.78 12.44
C VAL A 120 16.86 -2.96 11.08
N ARG A 121 17.40 -4.17 10.82
CA ARG A 121 17.91 -4.54 9.51
C ARG A 121 16.83 -5.26 8.73
N ARG A 122 16.43 -4.71 7.59
CA ARG A 122 15.35 -5.23 6.76
C ARG A 122 15.68 -6.60 6.18
N ARG A 123 14.74 -7.53 6.26
CA ARG A 123 14.86 -8.89 5.71
C ARG A 123 14.32 -8.99 4.28
N ASN A 124 13.39 -8.12 3.93
CA ASN A 124 12.61 -8.20 2.68
C ASN A 124 12.77 -6.96 1.79
N PRO A 125 12.65 -7.10 0.45
CA PRO A 125 12.52 -5.96 -0.47
C PRO A 125 11.31 -5.06 -0.15
N PRO A 126 11.36 -3.76 -0.49
CA PRO A 126 12.52 -3.01 -0.98
C PRO A 126 13.54 -2.77 0.12
N PHE A 127 14.76 -2.41 -0.26
CA PHE A 127 15.87 -2.08 0.65
C PHE A 127 16.29 -3.26 1.57
N GLU A 128 16.23 -4.50 1.06
CA GLU A 128 16.72 -5.68 1.77
C GLU A 128 18.18 -5.49 2.23
N GLY A 129 18.45 -5.81 3.50
CA GLY A 129 19.78 -5.65 4.12
C GLY A 129 20.11 -4.24 4.61
N MET A 130 19.33 -3.21 4.23
CA MET A 130 19.49 -1.85 4.77
C MET A 130 18.88 -1.71 6.16
N HIS A 131 19.33 -0.69 6.88
CA HIS A 131 18.76 -0.35 8.18
C HIS A 131 17.57 0.60 8.02
N ALA A 132 16.62 0.49 8.93
CA ALA A 132 15.41 1.30 8.97
C ALA A 132 15.00 1.60 10.41
N LEU A 133 14.19 2.62 10.61
CA LEU A 133 13.40 2.74 11.83
C LEU A 133 12.44 1.57 11.91
N PRO A 134 12.19 0.98 13.08
CA PRO A 134 11.20 -0.08 13.23
C PRO A 134 9.79 0.48 13.05
N GLY A 135 8.91 -0.31 12.41
CA GLY A 135 7.56 0.07 12.10
C GLY A 135 6.95 -0.75 10.96
N GLY A 136 5.66 -0.54 10.69
CA GLY A 136 4.93 -1.31 9.70
C GLY A 136 3.58 -0.73 9.32
N PHE A 137 2.73 -1.56 8.73
CA PHE A 137 1.39 -1.15 8.30
C PHE A 137 0.40 -1.14 9.46
N VAL A 138 -0.51 -0.17 9.43
CA VAL A 138 -1.67 -0.16 10.35
C VAL A 138 -2.69 -1.17 9.87
N GLU A 139 -3.11 -2.06 10.76
CA GLU A 139 -4.12 -3.07 10.47
C GLU A 139 -5.54 -2.52 10.61
N ALA A 140 -6.49 -3.16 9.94
CA ALA A 140 -7.89 -2.76 10.05
C ALA A 140 -8.42 -2.98 11.47
N GLY A 141 -8.92 -1.90 12.08
CA GLY A 141 -9.53 -1.95 13.41
C GLY A 141 -8.60 -1.58 14.56
N GLU A 142 -7.33 -1.25 14.30
CA GLU A 142 -6.42 -0.73 15.31
C GLU A 142 -6.17 0.79 15.15
N THR A 143 -5.76 1.43 16.22
CA THR A 143 -5.28 2.83 16.20
C THR A 143 -3.82 2.87 15.76
N VAL A 144 -3.35 4.04 15.29
CA VAL A 144 -1.92 4.21 14.94
C VAL A 144 -1.01 4.06 16.16
N GLU A 145 -1.52 4.39 17.36
CA GLU A 145 -0.85 4.21 18.64
C GLU A 145 -0.68 2.73 18.99
N ASP A 146 -1.73 1.92 18.80
CA ASP A 146 -1.67 0.47 19.03
C ASP A 146 -0.76 -0.20 17.99
N ALA A 147 -0.88 0.19 16.73
CA ALA A 147 -0.05 -0.30 15.63
C ALA A 147 1.44 -0.13 15.92
N VAL A 148 1.89 1.09 16.30
CA VAL A 148 3.31 1.33 16.55
C VAL A 148 3.83 0.51 17.72
N VAL A 149 3.05 0.34 18.79
CA VAL A 149 3.45 -0.49 19.95
C VAL A 149 3.51 -1.97 19.58
N ARG A 150 2.57 -2.47 18.78
CA ARG A 150 2.55 -3.84 18.25
C ARG A 150 3.79 -4.11 17.38
N GLU A 151 4.04 -3.26 16.37
CA GLU A 151 5.17 -3.41 15.44
C GLU A 151 6.51 -3.42 16.17
N ILE A 152 6.72 -2.49 17.13
CA ILE A 152 7.96 -2.47 17.90
C ILE A 152 8.14 -3.76 18.70
N ARG A 153 7.07 -4.29 19.27
CA ARG A 153 7.14 -5.56 20.01
C ARG A 153 7.48 -6.73 19.09
N GLU A 154 6.90 -6.78 17.90
CA GLU A 154 7.07 -7.86 16.93
C GLU A 154 8.46 -7.83 16.30
N GLU A 155 8.92 -6.66 15.86
CA GLU A 155 10.22 -6.52 15.20
C GLU A 155 11.42 -6.52 16.15
N THR A 156 11.25 -6.08 17.41
CA THR A 156 12.38 -5.86 18.32
C THR A 156 12.28 -6.55 19.65
N GLY A 157 11.12 -7.11 20.01
CA GLY A 157 10.85 -7.70 21.32
C GLY A 157 10.76 -6.70 22.48
N LEU A 158 10.88 -5.40 22.23
CA LEU A 158 10.87 -4.37 23.27
C LEU A 158 9.44 -4.06 23.74
N LYS A 159 9.31 -3.81 25.04
CA LYS A 159 8.11 -3.19 25.62
C LYS A 159 8.32 -1.68 25.68
N THR A 160 7.46 -0.93 25.03
CA THR A 160 7.60 0.52 24.88
C THR A 160 6.37 1.29 25.35
N THR A 161 6.54 2.59 25.52
CA THR A 161 5.46 3.58 25.67
C THR A 161 5.70 4.74 24.73
N ILE A 162 4.62 5.27 24.18
CA ILE A 162 4.64 6.48 23.37
C ILE A 162 4.96 7.67 24.25
N SER A 163 5.96 8.47 23.83
CA SER A 163 6.34 9.73 24.48
C SER A 163 5.69 10.93 23.77
N GLY A 164 5.43 10.82 22.48
CA GLY A 164 4.78 11.85 21.70
C GLY A 164 4.79 11.54 20.20
N LEU A 165 4.06 12.35 19.46
CA LEU A 165 4.08 12.35 17.99
C LEU A 165 5.32 13.14 17.53
N LEU A 166 6.12 12.55 16.65
CA LEU A 166 7.20 13.26 15.97
C LEU A 166 6.67 14.04 14.76
N GLY A 167 5.91 13.38 13.89
CA GLY A 167 5.34 13.98 12.70
C GLY A 167 4.65 12.99 11.78
N VAL A 168 4.14 13.53 10.65
CA VAL A 168 3.54 12.74 9.57
C VAL A 168 4.37 12.93 8.31
N TYR A 169 4.74 11.83 7.66
CA TYR A 169 5.58 11.80 6.47
C TYR A 169 4.78 11.18 5.32
N SER A 170 4.44 12.00 4.32
CA SER A 170 3.48 11.64 3.27
C SER A 170 3.95 11.95 1.86
N ASP A 171 5.24 12.12 1.64
CA ASP A 171 5.77 12.32 0.28
C ASP A 171 5.42 11.10 -0.59
N PRO A 172 4.76 11.28 -1.76
CA PRO A 172 4.39 10.17 -2.62
C PRO A 172 5.56 9.30 -3.09
N GLY A 173 6.76 9.85 -3.13
CA GLY A 173 7.98 9.16 -3.54
C GLY A 173 8.75 8.49 -2.41
N ARG A 174 8.29 8.59 -1.15
CA ARG A 174 9.02 8.07 0.02
C ARG A 174 9.17 6.55 0.04
N ASP A 175 8.24 5.82 -0.57
CA ASP A 175 8.23 4.36 -0.60
C ASP A 175 8.08 3.86 -2.06
N PRO A 176 9.04 3.10 -2.59
CA PRO A 176 8.96 2.61 -3.98
C PRO A 176 7.83 1.59 -4.22
N ARG A 177 7.20 1.06 -3.17
CA ARG A 177 6.06 0.13 -3.29
C ARG A 177 4.76 0.86 -3.66
N GLY A 178 4.67 2.18 -3.36
CA GLY A 178 3.52 3.03 -3.62
C GLY A 178 3.40 4.15 -2.60
N HIS A 179 2.37 4.98 -2.74
CA HIS A 179 2.16 6.10 -1.83
C HIS A 179 1.80 5.61 -0.43
N THR A 180 2.69 5.87 0.54
CA THR A 180 2.48 5.62 1.96
C THR A 180 2.41 6.93 2.75
N VAL A 181 1.63 6.93 3.82
CA VAL A 181 1.62 7.99 4.84
C VAL A 181 2.06 7.35 6.14
N SER A 182 3.21 7.76 6.67
CA SER A 182 3.71 7.26 7.95
C SER A 182 3.47 8.25 9.07
N VAL A 183 2.85 7.77 10.14
CA VAL A 183 2.73 8.47 11.41
C VAL A 183 3.89 8.04 12.29
N VAL A 184 4.82 8.95 12.56
CA VAL A 184 6.05 8.64 13.30
C VAL A 184 5.94 9.10 14.75
N PHE A 185 6.16 8.17 15.66
CA PHE A 185 6.12 8.41 17.10
C PHE A 185 7.51 8.36 17.72
N GLU A 186 7.69 9.12 18.79
CA GLU A 186 8.80 8.99 19.74
C GLU A 186 8.39 8.03 20.85
N LEU A 187 9.14 6.96 21.07
CA LEU A 187 8.85 5.95 22.09
C LEU A 187 10.01 5.82 23.08
N ARG A 188 9.66 5.42 24.31
CA ARG A 188 10.62 5.02 25.35
C ARG A 188 10.55 3.52 25.58
N SER A 189 11.71 2.85 25.59
CA SER A 189 11.81 1.47 26.00
C SER A 189 11.67 1.38 27.52
N LYS A 190 10.73 0.53 27.97
CA LYS A 190 10.53 0.21 29.40
C LYS A 190 11.47 -0.90 29.87
N SER A 191 11.65 -1.92 29.04
CA SER A 191 12.46 -3.10 29.37
C SER A 191 12.76 -3.92 28.11
N GLY A 192 13.77 -4.77 28.20
CA GLY A 192 14.18 -5.69 27.14
C GLY A 192 15.49 -5.28 26.49
N SER A 193 16.12 -6.25 25.85
CA SER A 193 17.21 -6.05 24.89
C SER A 193 16.64 -6.27 23.49
N PRO A 194 16.96 -5.39 22.51
CA PRO A 194 16.43 -5.56 21.17
C PRO A 194 16.91 -6.88 20.55
N ARG A 195 16.01 -7.54 19.85
CA ARG A 195 16.29 -8.79 19.10
C ARG A 195 15.55 -8.68 17.77
N GLY A 196 16.16 -9.21 16.71
CA GLY A 196 15.45 -9.31 15.42
C GLY A 196 14.18 -10.16 15.55
N GLY A 197 13.10 -9.72 14.94
CA GLY A 197 11.81 -10.38 14.89
C GLY A 197 11.44 -10.85 13.47
N ASP A 198 10.15 -10.90 13.16
CA ASP A 198 9.63 -11.53 11.93
C ASP A 198 10.18 -10.95 10.64
N ASP A 199 10.09 -9.63 10.45
CA ASP A 199 10.56 -8.91 9.25
C ASP A 199 11.92 -8.24 9.42
N ALA A 200 12.52 -8.32 10.63
CA ALA A 200 13.82 -7.79 10.98
C ALA A 200 14.83 -8.91 11.22
N SER A 201 15.93 -8.93 10.47
CA SER A 201 17.01 -9.89 10.71
C SER A 201 17.83 -9.56 11.97
N GLU A 202 17.82 -8.29 12.36
CA GLU A 202 18.56 -7.74 13.49
C GLU A 202 17.88 -6.46 13.99
N ALA A 203 17.90 -6.24 15.31
CA ALA A 203 17.53 -4.98 15.92
C ALA A 203 18.62 -4.55 16.91
N ALA A 204 19.17 -3.35 16.74
CA ALA A 204 20.26 -2.85 17.56
C ALA A 204 20.22 -1.33 17.72
N PHE A 205 20.87 -0.82 18.78
CA PHE A 205 21.07 0.61 19.01
C PHE A 205 22.35 1.11 18.35
N PHE A 206 22.23 2.08 17.46
CA PHE A 206 23.32 2.70 16.71
C PHE A 206 23.63 4.11 17.24
N PRO A 207 24.90 4.49 17.38
CA PRO A 207 25.28 5.83 17.83
C PRO A 207 24.83 6.88 16.81
N LEU A 208 24.29 8.00 17.27
CA LEU A 208 23.75 9.06 16.40
C LEU A 208 24.81 9.71 15.49
N ASN A 209 26.07 9.65 15.84
CA ASN A 209 27.20 10.17 15.04
C ASN A 209 27.77 9.15 14.05
N GLY A 210 27.19 7.97 13.95
CA GLY A 210 27.69 6.87 13.10
C GLY A 210 26.55 6.00 12.59
N LEU A 211 25.45 6.58 12.17
CA LEU A 211 24.32 5.83 11.62
C LEU A 211 24.69 5.25 10.26
N PRO A 212 24.31 3.99 9.99
CA PRO A 212 24.41 3.42 8.66
C PRO A 212 23.43 4.12 7.70
N PRO A 213 23.60 3.93 6.37
CA PRO A 213 22.59 4.39 5.40
C PRO A 213 21.21 3.80 5.73
N LEU A 214 20.18 4.65 5.75
CA LEU A 214 18.83 4.25 6.11
C LEU A 214 17.97 4.04 4.86
N ALA A 215 17.05 3.10 4.96
CA ALA A 215 16.02 2.86 3.96
C ALA A 215 14.97 3.98 3.97
N PHE A 216 14.24 4.11 2.86
CA PHE A 216 13.17 5.10 2.68
C PHE A 216 13.66 6.55 2.91
N ASP A 217 12.83 7.36 3.53
CA ASP A 217 13.14 8.72 3.98
C ASP A 217 13.53 8.79 5.47
N HIS A 218 13.95 7.67 6.08
CA HIS A 218 14.20 7.57 7.50
C HIS A 218 15.37 8.46 7.99
N GLU A 219 16.33 8.81 7.11
CA GLU A 219 17.35 9.81 7.43
C GLU A 219 16.75 11.18 7.70
N ARG A 220 15.68 11.55 6.97
CA ARG A 220 14.91 12.78 7.21
C ARG A 220 14.21 12.72 8.55
N VAL A 221 13.55 11.61 8.86
CA VAL A 221 12.84 11.41 10.13
C VAL A 221 13.79 11.56 11.32
N VAL A 222 14.96 10.91 11.27
CA VAL A 222 15.98 11.02 12.33
C VAL A 222 16.48 12.45 12.46
N ARG A 223 16.72 13.15 11.37
CA ARG A 223 17.14 14.56 11.37
C ARG A 223 16.11 15.46 12.05
N ASP A 224 14.83 15.26 11.76
CA ASP A 224 13.75 16.03 12.34
C ASP A 224 13.62 15.76 13.85
N HIS A 225 13.78 14.51 14.29
CA HIS A 225 13.87 14.15 15.72
C HIS A 225 15.01 14.91 16.42
N LEU A 226 16.21 14.91 15.83
CA LEU A 226 17.35 15.59 16.41
C LEU A 226 17.15 17.11 16.51
N ARG A 227 16.52 17.73 15.53
CA ARG A 227 16.14 19.15 15.54
C ARG A 227 15.16 19.45 16.69
N LYS A 228 14.08 18.68 16.80
CA LYS A 228 13.08 18.82 17.86
C LYS A 228 13.70 18.67 19.25
N ARG A 229 14.55 17.65 19.43
CA ARG A 229 15.29 17.43 20.68
C ARG A 229 16.17 18.61 21.07
N ASN A 230 16.90 19.20 20.11
CA ASN A 230 17.77 20.33 20.38
C ASN A 230 16.99 21.60 20.76
N MET A 231 15.82 21.84 20.12
CA MET A 231 14.92 22.94 20.48
C MET A 231 14.32 22.78 21.88
N ALA A 232 14.12 21.56 22.36
CA ALA A 232 13.58 21.32 23.71
C ALA A 232 14.64 21.45 24.85
N ARG A 233 15.92 21.52 24.48
CA ARG A 233 17.04 21.62 25.43
C ARG A 233 17.64 23.03 25.56
N GLY A 234 17.29 23.94 24.65
CA GLY A 234 17.68 25.36 24.65
C GLY A 234 16.56 26.23 25.20
#